data_58c2bd7442112daac99e3cde709bb7c0
#
_entry.id   58c2bd7442112daac99e3cde709bb7c0
#
_cell.length_a   1.000
_cell.length_b   1.000
_cell.length_c   1.000
_cell.angle_alpha   90.00
_cell.angle_beta   90.00
_cell.angle_gamma   90.00
#
_symmetry.space_group_name_H-M   'P 1'
#
loop_
_entity.id
_entity.type
_entity.pdbx_description
1 polymer ?
#
loop_
_entity_poly.entity_id
_entity_poly.type
_entity_poly.pdbx_seq_one_letter_code
_entity_poly.pdbx_strand_id
1 'polypeptide(L)'
;MKKRTPFIKKLIAPVLFIITVALYFNVNYTTAINLSSLTSKIANIENKEGIDKDAFKEAIPQPLAYAAGDDDSPKEYNNLYNASALNPFFEKLAALENLKDRKINIVHIGDSHIQADVMTNIVRQRLQEEFGNAGLGLVFPYSLIRTNGGHNVSFTSNISWNSEKNTSSATVGITGYSLFTSNKNFVIELDLKNKNYTFNTVKIITPNNERLFELATNVGKVARLRPSVPKTLSHKVEQGQTLYGISKKYHTSVEKIQQANNLKSAQIRIGQVLRIPTKEMVASTPKQKVDLSNATILNGNSLYSYYSYDNLTPSDKVYLTANTESSSFTLNGIVLENDKNGVIYHSIGVNGAHFSDYNKSQLFFDQIKALEPDLIIISLGTNEAYCRMSATRYDEEVNKFIKAIRSQYGQCPILLTTPPPSLYKKKNPNPLCMEYADTLIDNSVKDNYSVFDLYRAVGGNEAIQRFIQQNLIAGDRIHYTRSGYTEQGALFYDAFMSNYLNYKKQYKLSLKPYLN
;
A
#
# COMPACT_ATOMS: atom_id res chain seq x y z
N MET A 1 -37.38 37.18 24.76
CA MET A 1 -36.29 36.64 23.90
C MET A 1 -36.74 35.29 23.28
N LYS A 2 -37.15 35.33 22.02
CA LYS A 2 -37.68 34.13 21.31
C LYS A 2 -36.52 33.44 20.54
N LYS A 3 -36.27 32.17 20.87
CA LYS A 3 -35.35 31.28 20.13
C LYS A 3 -35.84 31.09 18.70
N ARG A 4 -35.03 31.55 17.71
CA ARG A 4 -35.23 31.23 16.30
C ARG A 4 -34.05 30.35 15.85
N THR A 5 -34.19 29.04 15.92
CA THR A 5 -33.38 28.08 15.16
C THR A 5 -34.17 26.78 15.04
N PRO A 6 -34.80 26.55 13.90
CA PRO A 6 -34.58 25.29 13.18
C PRO A 6 -34.75 25.36 11.67
N PHE A 7 -34.92 26.53 11.05
CA PHE A 7 -35.25 26.60 9.62
C PHE A 7 -34.05 26.41 8.68
N ILE A 8 -32.88 26.93 9.07
CA ILE A 8 -31.66 26.88 8.24
C ILE A 8 -31.11 25.45 8.13
N LYS A 9 -31.13 24.66 9.22
CA LYS A 9 -30.70 23.24 9.18
C LYS A 9 -31.55 22.36 8.27
N LYS A 10 -32.80 22.72 8.02
CA LYS A 10 -33.72 21.97 7.13
C LYS A 10 -33.50 22.24 5.63
N LEU A 11 -32.83 23.35 5.27
CA LEU A 11 -32.58 23.69 3.87
C LEU A 11 -31.17 23.26 3.41
N ILE A 12 -30.19 23.27 4.29
CA ILE A 12 -28.79 22.91 3.98
C ILE A 12 -28.63 21.40 3.75
N ALA A 13 -29.29 20.56 4.53
CA ALA A 13 -29.21 19.12 4.40
C ALA A 13 -29.69 18.57 3.03
N PRO A 14 -30.82 18.99 2.46
CA PRO A 14 -31.23 18.51 1.14
C PRO A 14 -30.38 19.07 -0.01
N VAL A 15 -29.81 20.29 0.11
CA VAL A 15 -28.92 20.85 -0.92
C VAL A 15 -27.57 20.12 -0.92
N LEU A 16 -27.01 19.81 0.22
CA LEU A 16 -25.82 18.94 0.35
C LEU A 16 -26.09 17.54 -0.18
N PHE A 17 -27.25 16.97 0.08
CA PHE A 17 -27.64 15.66 -0.42
C PHE A 17 -27.76 15.64 -1.96
N ILE A 18 -28.34 16.66 -2.57
CA ILE A 18 -28.47 16.77 -4.04
C ILE A 18 -27.09 16.96 -4.69
N ILE A 19 -26.17 17.72 -4.09
CA ILE A 19 -24.80 17.89 -4.59
C ILE A 19 -24.03 16.57 -4.46
N THR A 20 -24.19 15.86 -3.35
CA THR A 20 -23.53 14.56 -3.13
C THR A 20 -24.06 13.50 -4.10
N VAL A 21 -25.36 13.48 -4.36
CA VAL A 21 -25.98 12.56 -5.31
C VAL A 21 -25.58 12.90 -6.76
N ALA A 22 -25.48 14.17 -7.13
CA ALA A 22 -25.03 14.59 -8.46
C ALA A 22 -23.56 14.26 -8.72
N LEU A 23 -22.71 14.31 -7.69
CA LEU A 23 -21.31 13.89 -7.75
C LEU A 23 -21.16 12.35 -7.73
N TYR A 24 -22.07 11.65 -7.10
CA TYR A 24 -22.04 10.19 -7.01
C TYR A 24 -22.48 9.49 -8.30
N PHE A 25 -23.43 10.09 -9.06
CA PHE A 25 -23.99 9.47 -10.26
C PHE A 25 -23.37 9.92 -11.58
N ASN A 26 -22.27 10.70 -11.58
CA ASN A 26 -21.53 11.10 -12.78
C ASN A 26 -22.46 11.46 -13.97
N VAL A 27 -23.45 12.32 -13.72
CA VAL A 27 -24.42 12.73 -14.72
C VAL A 27 -23.70 13.54 -15.80
N ASN A 28 -23.64 13.03 -17.00
CA ASN A 28 -23.06 13.65 -18.19
C ASN A 28 -23.56 15.09 -18.36
N TYR A 29 -22.63 16.04 -18.35
CA TYR A 29 -22.81 17.48 -18.45
C TYR A 29 -23.29 17.92 -19.85
N THR A 30 -24.54 17.59 -20.21
CA THR A 30 -25.18 18.19 -21.40
C THR A 30 -26.49 18.93 -21.10
N THR A 31 -26.87 19.04 -19.83
CA THR A 31 -27.89 20.01 -19.41
C THR A 31 -27.22 21.02 -18.47
N ALA A 32 -26.75 22.10 -19.07
CA ALA A 32 -26.18 23.23 -18.36
C ALA A 32 -27.24 23.89 -17.45
N ILE A 33 -27.44 23.35 -16.27
CA ILE A 33 -27.94 24.16 -15.16
C ILE A 33 -26.75 24.99 -14.74
N ASN A 34 -26.87 26.28 -14.96
CA ASN A 34 -25.85 27.28 -14.81
C ASN A 34 -25.36 27.31 -13.36
N LEU A 35 -24.32 26.51 -13.03
CA LEU A 35 -23.71 26.44 -11.69
C LEU A 35 -23.25 27.82 -11.22
N SER A 36 -22.90 28.72 -12.16
CA SER A 36 -22.54 30.10 -11.87
C SER A 36 -23.69 30.90 -11.27
N SER A 37 -24.95 30.60 -11.60
CA SER A 37 -26.12 31.24 -11.00
C SER A 37 -26.46 30.72 -9.60
N LEU A 38 -26.03 29.51 -9.26
CA LEU A 38 -26.20 28.94 -7.92
C LEU A 38 -25.09 29.46 -6.97
N THR A 39 -23.85 29.52 -7.44
CA THR A 39 -22.74 30.07 -6.66
C THR A 39 -22.92 31.55 -6.38
N SER A 40 -23.44 32.35 -7.33
CA SER A 40 -23.77 33.77 -7.09
C SER A 40 -24.93 33.96 -6.11
N LYS A 41 -25.90 33.09 -6.05
CA LYS A 41 -26.98 33.10 -5.05
C LYS A 41 -26.51 32.70 -3.66
N ILE A 42 -25.57 31.74 -3.57
CA ILE A 42 -24.95 31.33 -2.30
C ILE A 42 -24.05 32.46 -1.76
N ALA A 43 -23.22 33.08 -2.60
CA ALA A 43 -22.39 34.23 -2.22
C ALA A 43 -23.18 35.43 -1.73
N ASN A 44 -24.41 35.65 -2.26
CA ASN A 44 -25.30 36.70 -1.79
C ASN A 44 -25.99 36.39 -0.45
N ILE A 45 -26.10 35.13 -0.06
CA ILE A 45 -26.60 34.72 1.26
C ILE A 45 -25.51 34.83 2.32
N GLU A 46 -24.25 34.51 1.98
CA GLU A 46 -23.08 34.62 2.87
C GLU A 46 -22.77 36.08 3.27
N ASN A 47 -22.97 37.04 2.39
CA ASN A 47 -22.75 38.47 2.66
C ASN A 47 -23.80 39.13 3.58
N LYS A 48 -24.91 38.41 3.86
CA LYS A 48 -25.98 38.95 4.71
C LYS A 48 -25.97 38.49 6.17
N GLU A 49 -25.27 37.42 6.51
CA GLU A 49 -25.41 36.76 7.82
C GLU A 49 -24.10 36.56 8.62
N GLY A 50 -22.97 37.07 8.20
CA GLY A 50 -21.73 37.12 9.02
C GLY A 50 -21.18 35.70 9.41
N ILE A 51 -21.19 34.75 8.50
CA ILE A 51 -20.70 33.38 8.74
C ILE A 51 -19.18 33.35 8.58
N ASP A 52 -18.50 32.74 9.57
CA ASP A 52 -17.04 32.57 9.61
C ASP A 52 -16.56 31.70 8.43
N LYS A 53 -15.73 32.29 7.57
CA LYS A 53 -15.23 31.67 6.33
C LYS A 53 -14.15 30.64 6.55
N ASP A 54 -13.53 30.59 7.74
CA ASP A 54 -12.41 29.69 8.00
C ASP A 54 -12.86 28.29 8.46
N ALA A 55 -14.07 28.17 9.00
CA ALA A 55 -14.64 26.88 9.40
C ALA A 55 -15.05 25.98 8.21
N PHE A 56 -15.13 26.52 6.98
CA PHE A 56 -15.52 25.78 5.77
C PHE A 56 -14.34 25.24 4.95
N LYS A 57 -13.11 25.66 5.23
CA LYS A 57 -11.92 25.24 4.45
C LYS A 57 -11.46 23.83 4.75
N GLU A 58 -11.84 23.23 5.87
CA GLU A 58 -11.42 21.88 6.26
C GLU A 58 -12.39 20.76 5.85
N ALA A 59 -13.60 21.05 5.39
CA ALA A 59 -14.66 20.06 5.22
C ALA A 59 -14.93 19.63 3.78
N ILE A 60 -14.29 20.24 2.77
CA ILE A 60 -14.43 19.81 1.36
C ILE A 60 -13.09 19.27 0.91
N PRO A 61 -12.96 17.96 0.61
CA PRO A 61 -11.83 17.50 -0.16
C PRO A 61 -11.87 18.25 -1.49
N GLN A 62 -10.96 19.18 -1.70
CA GLN A 62 -10.78 19.80 -3.01
C GLN A 62 -10.59 18.68 -4.01
N PRO A 63 -11.37 18.59 -5.10
CA PRO A 63 -10.95 17.77 -6.22
C PRO A 63 -9.57 18.28 -6.57
N LEU A 64 -8.58 17.38 -6.61
CA LEU A 64 -7.25 17.70 -7.12
C LEU A 64 -7.48 18.29 -8.51
N ALA A 65 -7.52 19.62 -8.59
CA ALA A 65 -7.43 20.29 -9.86
C ALA A 65 -6.08 19.86 -10.40
N TYR A 66 -6.09 18.94 -11.36
CA TYR A 66 -5.00 18.82 -12.30
C TYR A 66 -4.76 20.25 -12.78
N ALA A 67 -3.64 20.84 -12.41
CA ALA A 67 -3.15 22.00 -13.11
C ALA A 67 -2.88 21.50 -14.53
N ALA A 68 -3.92 21.60 -15.39
CA ALA A 68 -3.74 21.53 -16.81
C ALA A 68 -2.76 22.68 -17.12
N GLY A 69 -1.48 22.35 -17.30
CA GLY A 69 -0.66 23.11 -18.21
C GLY A 69 -1.43 23.07 -19.52
N ASP A 70 -1.54 24.18 -20.22
CA ASP A 70 -2.32 24.42 -21.45
C ASP A 70 -1.89 23.51 -22.63
N ASP A 71 -1.85 22.20 -22.44
CA ASP A 71 -1.64 21.19 -23.47
C ASP A 71 -2.66 20.07 -23.29
N ASP A 72 -3.83 20.26 -23.92
CA ASP A 72 -4.98 19.36 -23.96
C ASP A 72 -4.75 18.11 -24.86
N SER A 73 -3.52 17.87 -25.32
CA SER A 73 -3.18 16.62 -26.00
C SER A 73 -3.06 15.49 -24.98
N PRO A 74 -3.68 14.30 -25.19
CA PRO A 74 -3.39 13.12 -24.40
C PRO A 74 -1.87 12.91 -24.43
N LYS A 75 -1.20 12.92 -23.25
CA LYS A 75 0.24 12.70 -23.20
C LYS A 75 0.51 11.37 -23.87
N GLU A 76 1.22 11.40 -25.00
CA GLU A 76 1.52 10.27 -25.89
C GLU A 76 2.08 9.05 -25.13
N TYR A 77 2.64 9.28 -23.94
CA TYR A 77 3.27 8.28 -23.08
C TYR A 77 2.37 7.69 -21.97
N ASN A 78 1.14 8.16 -21.80
CA ASN A 78 0.24 7.57 -20.79
C ASN A 78 -0.58 6.42 -21.37
N ASN A 79 0.11 5.41 -21.87
CA ASN A 79 -0.47 4.23 -22.51
C ASN A 79 0.34 2.97 -22.15
N LEU A 80 -0.17 1.79 -22.50
CA LEU A 80 0.55 0.53 -22.36
C LEU A 80 1.19 0.12 -23.68
N TYR A 81 2.49 -0.20 -23.62
CA TYR A 81 3.17 -0.87 -24.74
C TYR A 81 2.79 -2.36 -24.74
N ASN A 82 2.62 -2.94 -25.94
CA ASN A 82 2.18 -4.32 -26.13
C ASN A 82 0.95 -4.68 -25.25
N ALA A 83 -0.06 -3.82 -25.25
CA ALA A 83 -1.27 -4.00 -24.45
C ALA A 83 -2.02 -5.31 -24.78
N SER A 84 -1.86 -5.85 -26.00
CA SER A 84 -2.47 -7.12 -26.42
C SER A 84 -2.04 -8.33 -25.58
N ALA A 85 -0.86 -8.27 -24.94
CA ALA A 85 -0.41 -9.30 -24.00
C ALA A 85 -1.33 -9.41 -22.77
N LEU A 86 -2.17 -8.38 -22.49
CA LEU A 86 -3.15 -8.37 -21.41
C LEU A 86 -4.55 -8.83 -21.85
N ASN A 87 -4.79 -9.12 -23.13
CA ASN A 87 -6.12 -9.52 -23.61
C ASN A 87 -6.75 -10.67 -22.80
N PRO A 88 -6.02 -11.74 -22.41
CA PRO A 88 -6.59 -12.80 -21.57
C PRO A 88 -7.05 -12.33 -20.19
N PHE A 89 -6.39 -11.30 -19.62
CA PHE A 89 -6.83 -10.67 -18.40
C PHE A 89 -8.04 -9.75 -18.63
N PHE A 90 -8.03 -8.95 -19.69
CA PHE A 90 -9.13 -8.06 -20.04
C PHE A 90 -10.41 -8.83 -20.35
N GLU A 91 -10.31 -10.02 -20.90
CA GLU A 91 -11.47 -10.93 -21.08
C GLU A 91 -12.08 -11.33 -19.74
N LYS A 92 -11.26 -11.75 -18.77
CA LYS A 92 -11.71 -12.10 -17.42
C LYS A 92 -12.33 -10.89 -16.71
N LEU A 93 -11.74 -9.71 -16.87
CA LEU A 93 -12.24 -8.47 -16.27
C LEU A 93 -13.59 -8.05 -16.88
N ALA A 94 -13.76 -8.21 -18.20
CA ALA A 94 -15.03 -7.99 -18.87
C ALA A 94 -16.11 -9.00 -18.45
N ALA A 95 -15.72 -10.24 -18.19
CA ALA A 95 -16.62 -11.25 -17.65
C ALA A 95 -17.07 -10.89 -16.22
N LEU A 96 -16.17 -10.43 -15.36
CA LEU A 96 -16.52 -9.91 -14.02
C LEU A 96 -17.49 -8.72 -14.13
N GLU A 97 -17.20 -7.75 -15.00
CA GLU A 97 -18.04 -6.55 -15.19
C GLU A 97 -19.47 -6.91 -15.59
N ASN A 98 -19.62 -7.88 -16.50
CA ASN A 98 -20.92 -8.28 -17.06
C ASN A 98 -21.71 -9.25 -16.17
N LEU A 99 -21.03 -10.25 -15.59
CA LEU A 99 -21.69 -11.37 -14.90
C LEU A 99 -21.67 -11.21 -13.37
N LYS A 100 -20.71 -10.47 -12.83
CA LYS A 100 -20.50 -10.27 -11.37
C LYS A 100 -20.50 -11.58 -10.58
N ASP A 101 -19.89 -12.63 -11.15
CA ASP A 101 -19.95 -14.00 -10.66
C ASP A 101 -18.63 -14.57 -10.15
N ARG A 102 -17.55 -13.74 -10.12
CA ARG A 102 -16.18 -14.19 -9.81
C ARG A 102 -15.38 -13.16 -9.06
N LYS A 103 -14.23 -13.62 -8.53
CA LYS A 103 -13.14 -12.77 -8.05
C LYS A 103 -12.06 -12.70 -9.12
N ILE A 104 -11.38 -11.57 -9.18
CA ILE A 104 -10.19 -11.32 -10.01
C ILE A 104 -9.04 -10.98 -9.10
N ASN A 105 -7.94 -11.73 -9.19
CA ASN A 105 -6.74 -11.56 -8.38
C ASN A 105 -5.63 -10.87 -9.18
N ILE A 106 -5.21 -9.69 -8.74
CA ILE A 106 -4.07 -8.94 -9.27
C ILE A 106 -2.95 -9.00 -8.25
N VAL A 107 -1.77 -9.46 -8.65
CA VAL A 107 -0.59 -9.53 -7.79
C VAL A 107 0.44 -8.52 -8.25
N HIS A 108 0.72 -7.49 -7.46
CA HIS A 108 1.68 -6.44 -7.76
C HIS A 108 2.94 -6.62 -6.90
N ILE A 109 4.05 -6.95 -7.56
CA ILE A 109 5.35 -7.23 -6.94
C ILE A 109 6.29 -6.06 -7.19
N GLY A 110 7.05 -5.63 -6.18
CA GLY A 110 7.99 -4.55 -6.34
C GLY A 110 8.97 -4.38 -5.17
N ASP A 111 9.57 -3.21 -5.13
CA ASP A 111 10.54 -2.80 -4.12
C ASP A 111 9.94 -1.87 -3.04
N SER A 112 10.72 -0.90 -2.56
CA SER A 112 10.28 0.09 -1.58
C SER A 112 9.15 0.99 -2.07
N HIS A 113 9.04 1.22 -3.39
CA HIS A 113 7.96 2.01 -3.98
C HIS A 113 6.59 1.34 -3.80
N ILE A 114 6.57 0.01 -3.74
CA ILE A 114 5.36 -0.80 -3.57
C ILE A 114 5.12 -1.15 -2.09
N GLN A 115 6.16 -1.35 -1.27
CA GLN A 115 6.01 -1.75 0.14
C GLN A 115 5.17 -0.77 0.97
N ALA A 116 5.25 0.52 0.69
CA ALA A 116 4.46 1.54 1.39
C ALA A 116 2.95 1.46 1.10
N ASP A 117 2.55 0.72 0.07
CA ASP A 117 1.16 0.54 -0.39
C ASP A 117 0.42 1.87 -0.64
N VAL A 118 1.13 2.91 -1.12
CA VAL A 118 0.49 4.19 -1.44
C VAL A 118 0.00 4.19 -2.89
N MET A 119 0.89 3.96 -3.86
CA MET A 119 0.54 3.84 -5.28
C MET A 119 -0.46 2.69 -5.51
N THR A 120 -0.13 1.52 -4.99
CA THR A 120 -0.96 0.30 -5.11
C THR A 120 -2.33 0.45 -4.48
N ASN A 121 -2.43 1.18 -3.36
CA ASN A 121 -3.72 1.45 -2.72
C ASN A 121 -4.64 2.33 -3.57
N ILE A 122 -4.10 3.33 -4.29
CA ILE A 122 -4.89 4.15 -5.23
C ILE A 122 -5.44 3.29 -6.37
N VAL A 123 -4.59 2.44 -6.97
CA VAL A 123 -5.01 1.53 -8.04
C VAL A 123 -6.05 0.52 -7.52
N ARG A 124 -5.82 -0.08 -6.36
CA ARG A 124 -6.74 -1.02 -5.71
C ARG A 124 -8.10 -0.39 -5.48
N GLN A 125 -8.14 0.80 -4.86
CA GLN A 125 -9.40 1.49 -4.56
C GLN A 125 -10.19 1.77 -5.83
N ARG A 126 -9.59 2.35 -6.86
CA ARG A 126 -10.26 2.67 -8.12
C ARG A 126 -10.77 1.42 -8.86
N LEU A 127 -9.97 0.34 -8.91
CA LEU A 127 -10.42 -0.92 -9.51
C LEU A 127 -11.56 -1.55 -8.72
N GLN A 128 -11.52 -1.48 -7.39
CA GLN A 128 -12.59 -2.00 -6.54
C GLN A 128 -13.86 -1.15 -6.57
N GLU A 129 -13.75 0.15 -6.74
CA GLU A 129 -14.90 1.05 -6.99
C GLU A 129 -15.61 0.70 -8.31
N GLU A 130 -14.85 0.36 -9.34
CA GLU A 130 -15.39 0.04 -10.67
C GLU A 130 -15.93 -1.40 -10.74
N PHE A 131 -15.18 -2.39 -10.25
CA PHE A 131 -15.45 -3.81 -10.48
C PHE A 131 -15.94 -4.57 -9.24
N GLY A 132 -16.03 -3.93 -8.08
CA GLY A 132 -16.41 -4.55 -6.81
C GLY A 132 -15.21 -4.89 -5.92
N ASN A 133 -15.44 -4.91 -4.61
CA ASN A 133 -14.43 -5.13 -3.58
C ASN A 133 -14.57 -6.54 -3.00
N ALA A 134 -13.68 -7.45 -3.37
CA ALA A 134 -13.64 -8.84 -2.89
C ALA A 134 -12.67 -9.07 -1.71
N GLY A 135 -12.05 -8.00 -1.17
CA GLY A 135 -11.17 -8.06 -0.02
C GLY A 135 -9.92 -7.20 -0.16
N LEU A 136 -9.16 -7.07 0.93
CA LEU A 136 -7.90 -6.31 0.95
C LEU A 136 -6.76 -7.07 0.26
N GLY A 137 -6.81 -8.40 0.28
CA GLY A 137 -5.77 -9.27 -0.26
C GLY A 137 -4.62 -9.52 0.73
N LEU A 138 -3.40 -9.67 0.18
CA LEU A 138 -2.21 -10.03 0.94
C LEU A 138 -1.77 -8.89 1.86
N VAL A 139 -1.54 -9.23 3.12
CA VAL A 139 -1.00 -8.35 4.16
C VAL A 139 0.12 -9.05 4.94
N PHE A 140 1.03 -8.26 5.51
CA PHE A 140 2.11 -8.77 6.35
C PHE A 140 2.33 -7.84 7.56
N PRO A 141 2.72 -8.35 8.73
CA PRO A 141 2.87 -7.55 9.94
C PRO A 141 4.17 -6.73 9.97
N TYR A 142 4.38 -5.86 9.01
CA TYR A 142 5.58 -5.02 8.86
C TYR A 142 5.92 -4.21 10.12
N SER A 143 4.92 -3.75 10.87
CA SER A 143 5.12 -3.01 12.11
C SER A 143 5.82 -3.83 13.20
N LEU A 144 5.61 -5.15 13.24
CA LEU A 144 6.23 -6.05 14.22
C LEU A 144 7.74 -6.23 13.97
N ILE A 145 8.20 -5.97 12.75
CA ILE A 145 9.62 -6.00 12.35
C ILE A 145 10.20 -4.60 12.12
N ARG A 146 9.49 -3.55 12.55
CA ARG A 146 9.91 -2.14 12.53
C ARG A 146 10.24 -1.60 11.14
N THR A 147 9.48 -2.02 10.15
CA THR A 147 9.54 -1.47 8.79
C THR A 147 8.19 -0.88 8.39
N ASN A 148 8.18 -0.07 7.32
CA ASN A 148 6.96 0.52 6.78
C ASN A 148 6.11 -0.52 6.04
N GLY A 149 4.81 -0.26 5.95
CA GLY A 149 3.84 -1.07 5.21
C GLY A 149 2.55 -0.28 4.96
N GLY A 150 1.58 -0.91 4.35
CA GLY A 150 0.28 -0.31 4.06
C GLY A 150 -0.47 0.16 5.31
N HIS A 151 -1.33 1.16 5.14
CA HIS A 151 -2.07 1.79 6.24
C HIS A 151 -3.47 1.19 6.48
N ASN A 152 -3.94 0.32 5.59
CA ASN A 152 -5.29 -0.27 5.68
C ASN A 152 -5.44 -1.25 6.84
N VAL A 153 -4.33 -1.80 7.33
CA VAL A 153 -4.30 -2.78 8.42
C VAL A 153 -3.23 -2.42 9.45
N SER A 154 -3.47 -2.73 10.71
CA SER A 154 -2.47 -2.63 11.76
C SER A 154 -2.27 -3.98 12.43
N PHE A 155 -1.04 -4.19 12.87
CA PHE A 155 -0.64 -5.38 13.62
C PHE A 155 -0.03 -4.98 14.95
N THR A 156 -0.44 -5.66 16.01
CA THR A 156 0.20 -5.57 17.32
C THR A 156 0.45 -6.96 17.88
N SER A 157 1.43 -7.09 18.75
CA SER A 157 1.73 -8.36 19.41
C SER A 157 2.19 -8.13 20.85
N ASN A 158 2.12 -9.17 21.67
CA ASN A 158 2.60 -9.19 23.04
C ASN A 158 4.04 -9.65 23.18
N ILE A 159 4.71 -10.04 22.08
CA ILE A 159 6.12 -10.43 22.04
C ILE A 159 6.88 -9.67 20.95
N SER A 160 8.22 -9.70 21.01
CA SER A 160 9.09 -9.30 19.91
C SER A 160 9.28 -10.46 18.94
N TRP A 161 9.36 -10.14 17.64
CA TRP A 161 9.49 -11.09 16.56
C TRP A 161 10.85 -10.97 15.89
N ASN A 162 11.38 -12.09 15.41
CA ASN A 162 12.50 -12.13 14.48
C ASN A 162 11.98 -12.08 13.05
N SER A 163 12.83 -11.67 12.11
CA SER A 163 12.47 -11.65 10.70
C SER A 163 13.67 -11.88 9.79
N GLU A 164 13.39 -12.42 8.63
CA GLU A 164 14.27 -12.46 7.47
C GLU A 164 13.63 -11.74 6.30
N LYS A 165 14.43 -11.28 5.34
CA LYS A 165 13.94 -10.72 4.09
C LYS A 165 14.76 -11.22 2.89
N ASN A 166 14.18 -11.15 1.69
CA ASN A 166 14.77 -11.69 0.47
C ASN A 166 16.12 -11.07 0.09
N THR A 167 16.41 -9.82 0.47
CA THR A 167 17.71 -9.21 0.20
C THR A 167 18.88 -9.93 0.93
N SER A 168 18.60 -10.66 2.01
CA SER A 168 19.59 -11.37 2.83
C SER A 168 19.38 -12.87 2.91
N SER A 169 18.21 -13.40 2.58
CA SER A 169 17.85 -14.83 2.68
C SER A 169 17.18 -15.32 1.42
N ALA A 170 17.42 -16.58 1.04
CA ALA A 170 16.75 -17.26 -0.06
C ALA A 170 15.54 -18.09 0.39
N THR A 171 15.24 -18.14 1.70
CA THR A 171 14.21 -19.01 2.28
C THR A 171 12.95 -18.25 2.67
N VAL A 172 12.81 -17.00 2.27
CA VAL A 172 11.63 -16.18 2.54
C VAL A 172 10.48 -16.52 1.60
N GLY A 173 9.25 -16.40 2.11
CA GLY A 173 8.05 -16.69 1.32
C GLY A 173 7.51 -15.51 0.53
N ILE A 174 6.22 -15.59 0.24
CA ILE A 174 5.46 -14.76 -0.70
C ILE A 174 5.59 -13.25 -0.49
N THR A 175 5.70 -12.76 0.74
CA THR A 175 5.81 -11.31 1.00
C THR A 175 7.24 -10.78 0.85
N GLY A 176 8.22 -11.64 0.52
CA GLY A 176 9.64 -11.30 0.54
C GLY A 176 10.20 -11.08 1.94
N TYR A 177 9.39 -11.35 2.96
CA TYR A 177 9.73 -11.40 4.37
C TYR A 177 9.21 -12.68 5.00
N SER A 178 9.87 -13.13 6.09
CA SER A 178 9.36 -14.14 7.00
C SER A 178 9.43 -13.61 8.42
N LEU A 179 8.33 -13.73 9.18
CA LEU A 179 8.24 -13.37 10.58
C LEU A 179 8.30 -14.65 11.41
N PHE A 180 9.20 -14.78 12.40
CA PHE A 180 9.32 -16.04 13.12
C PHE A 180 9.65 -15.89 14.62
N THR A 181 9.27 -16.93 15.40
CA THR A 181 9.54 -17.04 16.82
C THR A 181 9.45 -18.51 17.27
N SER A 182 10.12 -18.84 18.37
CA SER A 182 9.92 -20.11 19.13
C SER A 182 9.09 -19.91 20.41
N ASN A 183 8.64 -18.69 20.70
CA ASN A 183 7.84 -18.40 21.88
C ASN A 183 6.37 -18.76 21.62
N LYS A 184 5.82 -19.73 22.33
CA LYS A 184 4.42 -20.19 22.22
C LYS A 184 3.40 -19.21 22.81
N ASN A 185 3.83 -18.24 23.64
CA ASN A 185 2.92 -17.34 24.35
C ASN A 185 2.73 -16.02 23.57
N PHE A 186 2.49 -16.10 22.28
CA PHE A 186 2.23 -14.93 21.47
C PHE A 186 0.76 -14.77 21.11
N VAL A 187 0.40 -13.53 20.84
CA VAL A 187 -0.78 -13.12 20.10
C VAL A 187 -0.36 -12.09 19.06
N ILE A 188 -0.79 -12.25 17.83
CA ILE A 188 -0.80 -11.19 16.83
C ILE A 188 -2.24 -10.70 16.68
N GLU A 189 -2.50 -9.44 17.01
CA GLU A 189 -3.77 -8.79 16.70
C GLU A 189 -3.67 -8.16 15.31
N LEU A 190 -4.58 -8.52 14.41
CA LEU A 190 -4.80 -7.93 13.11
C LEU A 190 -6.08 -7.10 13.19
N ASP A 191 -6.01 -5.80 12.85
CA ASP A 191 -7.13 -4.86 12.93
C ASP A 191 -7.17 -3.99 11.67
N LEU A 192 -8.24 -4.10 10.87
CA LEU A 192 -8.48 -3.26 9.70
C LEU A 192 -8.74 -1.81 10.11
N LYS A 193 -7.91 -0.91 9.64
CA LYS A 193 -8.04 0.53 9.87
C LYS A 193 -9.01 1.18 8.89
N ASN A 194 -9.01 0.69 7.66
CA ASN A 194 -9.96 1.16 6.65
C ASN A 194 -11.25 0.32 6.72
N LYS A 195 -12.32 0.95 7.14
CA LYS A 195 -13.63 0.29 7.36
C LYS A 195 -14.39 -0.03 6.05
N ASN A 196 -13.85 0.36 4.90
CA ASN A 196 -14.35 -0.10 3.60
C ASN A 196 -13.96 -1.57 3.32
N TYR A 197 -13.01 -2.11 4.08
CA TYR A 197 -12.63 -3.53 4.04
C TYR A 197 -13.25 -4.28 5.19
N THR A 198 -13.76 -5.45 4.86
CA THR A 198 -14.18 -6.49 5.80
C THR A 198 -13.71 -7.83 5.24
N PHE A 199 -13.62 -8.84 6.06
CA PHE A 199 -13.25 -10.18 5.62
C PHE A 199 -14.05 -11.25 6.39
N ASN A 200 -14.30 -12.36 5.74
CA ASN A 200 -14.83 -13.59 6.32
C ASN A 200 -13.97 -14.81 5.97
N THR A 201 -12.92 -14.59 5.19
CA THR A 201 -11.90 -15.60 4.86
C THR A 201 -10.51 -15.06 5.19
N VAL A 202 -9.73 -15.85 5.93
CA VAL A 202 -8.34 -15.57 6.28
C VAL A 202 -7.49 -16.75 5.82
N LYS A 203 -6.57 -16.52 4.87
CA LYS A 203 -5.57 -17.50 4.46
C LYS A 203 -4.27 -17.19 5.20
N ILE A 204 -3.64 -18.17 5.84
CA ILE A 204 -2.35 -18.00 6.53
C ILE A 204 -1.31 -18.81 5.76
N ILE A 205 -0.28 -18.13 5.28
CA ILE A 205 0.78 -18.73 4.46
C ILE A 205 2.00 -18.96 5.34
N THR A 206 2.39 -20.22 5.48
CA THR A 206 3.56 -20.69 6.23
C THR A 206 4.53 -21.42 5.29
N PRO A 207 5.80 -21.68 5.66
CA PRO A 207 6.78 -22.25 4.73
C PRO A 207 6.35 -23.54 4.04
N ASN A 208 5.76 -24.49 4.78
CA ASN A 208 5.36 -25.80 4.27
C ASN A 208 3.84 -26.01 4.33
N ASN A 209 3.07 -24.95 4.36
CA ASN A 209 1.63 -24.99 4.63
C ASN A 209 1.27 -25.69 5.95
N GLU A 210 2.16 -25.64 6.92
CA GLU A 210 1.94 -26.21 8.24
C GLU A 210 0.96 -25.34 9.03
N ARG A 211 0.11 -25.98 9.81
CA ARG A 211 -0.80 -25.32 10.74
C ARG A 211 -0.06 -24.82 11.98
N LEU A 212 0.69 -23.74 11.85
CA LEU A 212 1.47 -23.13 12.92
C LEU A 212 0.67 -22.17 13.79
N PHE A 213 -0.44 -21.64 13.26
CA PHE A 213 -1.25 -20.60 13.89
C PHE A 213 -2.69 -21.07 14.05
N GLU A 214 -3.31 -20.65 15.17
CA GLU A 214 -4.74 -20.72 15.37
C GLU A 214 -5.34 -19.32 15.23
N LEU A 215 -6.56 -19.22 14.69
CA LEU A 215 -7.32 -17.99 14.63
C LEU A 215 -8.30 -17.90 15.79
N ALA A 216 -8.38 -16.72 16.39
CA ALA A 216 -9.39 -16.39 17.39
C ALA A 216 -10.09 -15.09 17.01
N THR A 217 -11.40 -15.04 17.24
CA THR A 217 -12.21 -13.81 17.03
C THR A 217 -12.20 -12.93 18.28
N ASN A 218 -11.95 -13.51 19.44
CA ASN A 218 -11.79 -12.81 20.71
C ASN A 218 -10.66 -13.47 21.51
N VAL A 219 -9.81 -12.65 22.05
CA VAL A 219 -8.83 -13.04 23.06
C VAL A 219 -9.05 -12.12 24.26
N GLY A 220 -9.11 -12.64 25.46
CA GLY A 220 -9.25 -11.83 26.67
C GLY A 220 -8.31 -10.61 26.68
N LYS A 221 -8.19 -9.88 27.76
CA LYS A 221 -7.31 -8.69 27.83
C LYS A 221 -5.86 -9.09 27.57
N VAL A 222 -5.39 -8.90 26.33
CA VAL A 222 -3.99 -9.08 25.97
C VAL A 222 -3.23 -7.81 26.32
N ALA A 223 -2.23 -7.93 27.19
CA ALA A 223 -1.31 -6.84 27.45
C ALA A 223 -0.44 -6.64 26.20
N ARG A 224 -0.73 -5.60 25.42
CA ARG A 224 0.07 -5.23 24.25
C ARG A 224 1.49 -4.91 24.69
N LEU A 225 2.50 -5.38 23.94
CA LEU A 225 3.83 -4.83 24.06
C LEU A 225 3.74 -3.34 23.74
N ARG A 226 3.97 -2.52 24.75
CA ARG A 226 4.35 -1.14 24.45
C ARG A 226 5.64 -1.20 23.65
N PRO A 227 5.78 -0.37 22.57
CA PRO A 227 7.04 -0.30 21.87
C PRO A 227 8.16 -0.20 22.92
N SER A 228 9.20 -1.03 22.79
CA SER A 228 10.34 -0.94 23.71
C SER A 228 10.84 0.50 23.68
N VAL A 229 10.67 1.19 24.79
CA VAL A 229 11.12 2.57 24.93
C VAL A 229 12.55 2.55 25.48
N PRO A 230 13.40 3.47 25.06
CA PRO A 230 14.70 3.61 25.69
C PRO A 230 14.52 3.73 27.19
N LYS A 231 15.26 2.93 27.95
CA LYS A 231 15.35 3.11 29.41
C LYS A 231 15.77 4.55 29.66
N THR A 232 14.99 5.26 30.45
CA THR A 232 15.30 6.64 30.80
C THR A 232 15.93 6.69 32.20
N LEU A 233 17.06 7.39 32.31
CA LEU A 233 17.66 7.76 33.59
C LEU A 233 17.18 9.16 33.98
N SER A 234 17.02 9.42 35.27
CA SER A 234 16.76 10.74 35.79
C SER A 234 18.09 11.46 36.05
N HIS A 235 18.24 12.68 35.52
CA HIS A 235 19.42 13.53 35.72
C HIS A 235 18.99 14.90 36.21
N LYS A 236 19.49 15.33 37.37
CA LYS A 236 19.28 16.69 37.90
C LYS A 236 20.42 17.58 37.38
N VAL A 237 20.05 18.65 36.70
CA VAL A 237 21.03 19.59 36.11
C VAL A 237 21.76 20.34 37.20
N GLU A 238 23.09 20.33 37.14
CA GLU A 238 24.01 21.03 38.03
C GLU A 238 24.52 22.31 37.39
N GLN A 239 25.13 23.18 38.18
CA GLN A 239 25.72 24.42 37.71
C GLN A 239 26.80 24.15 36.63
N GLY A 240 26.74 24.90 35.52
CA GLY A 240 27.70 24.77 34.42
C GLY A 240 27.41 23.64 33.42
N GLN A 241 26.37 22.82 33.64
CA GLN A 241 26.02 21.75 32.71
C GLN A 241 25.21 22.28 31.54
N THR A 242 25.44 21.69 30.36
CA THR A 242 24.70 21.94 29.14
C THR A 242 24.05 20.65 28.61
N LEU A 243 23.02 20.72 27.79
CA LEU A 243 22.44 19.53 27.14
C LEU A 243 23.47 18.76 26.33
N TYR A 244 24.42 19.47 25.70
CA TYR A 244 25.52 18.83 24.97
C TYR A 244 26.42 18.02 25.90
N GLY A 245 26.88 18.59 27.03
CA GLY A 245 27.70 17.89 28.02
C GLY A 245 26.96 16.69 28.61
N ILE A 246 25.66 16.85 28.93
CA ILE A 246 24.83 15.75 29.44
C ILE A 246 24.66 14.66 28.38
N SER A 247 24.46 15.01 27.11
CA SER A 247 24.33 14.03 26.03
C SER A 247 25.58 13.18 25.85
N LYS A 248 26.76 13.80 25.97
CA LYS A 248 28.07 13.10 25.94
C LYS A 248 28.23 12.17 27.13
N LYS A 249 27.93 12.64 28.36
CA LYS A 249 28.01 11.86 29.59
C LYS A 249 27.18 10.57 29.54
N TYR A 250 25.99 10.63 28.90
CA TYR A 250 25.07 9.50 28.81
C TYR A 250 25.07 8.78 27.46
N HIS A 251 26.04 9.07 26.58
CA HIS A 251 26.13 8.46 25.24
C HIS A 251 24.84 8.50 24.42
N THR A 252 24.13 9.63 24.49
CA THR A 252 22.88 9.92 23.75
C THR A 252 23.06 11.20 22.91
N SER A 253 21.98 11.71 22.29
CA SER A 253 22.03 12.98 21.55
C SER A 253 21.19 14.06 22.23
N VAL A 254 21.52 15.34 21.94
CA VAL A 254 20.77 16.50 22.45
C VAL A 254 19.32 16.42 22.01
N GLU A 255 19.05 16.06 20.75
CA GLU A 255 17.71 15.93 20.18
C GLU A 255 16.87 14.88 20.92
N LYS A 256 17.47 13.74 21.27
CA LYS A 256 16.78 12.68 22.04
C LYS A 256 16.44 13.15 23.45
N ILE A 257 17.32 13.91 24.11
CA ILE A 257 17.02 14.49 25.44
C ILE A 257 15.91 15.53 25.30
N GLN A 258 15.96 16.39 24.29
CA GLN A 258 14.91 17.39 24.03
C GLN A 258 13.55 16.73 23.81
N GLN A 259 13.47 15.73 22.95
CA GLN A 259 12.23 14.97 22.68
C GLN A 259 11.68 14.28 23.95
N ALA A 260 12.54 13.63 24.73
CA ALA A 260 12.12 12.93 25.96
C ALA A 260 11.60 13.88 27.05
N ASN A 261 11.93 15.17 26.97
CA ASN A 261 11.58 16.19 27.96
C ASN A 261 10.68 17.30 27.40
N ASN A 262 10.20 17.17 26.15
CA ASN A 262 9.41 18.18 25.43
C ASN A 262 10.07 19.59 25.43
N LEU A 263 11.41 19.65 25.31
CA LEU A 263 12.15 20.91 25.30
C LEU A 263 12.18 21.50 23.89
N LYS A 264 11.73 22.74 23.76
CA LYS A 264 11.72 23.47 22.49
C LYS A 264 13.10 24.07 22.12
N SER A 265 14.03 24.14 23.08
CA SER A 265 15.39 24.67 22.90
C SER A 265 16.40 23.91 23.75
N ALA A 266 17.70 24.16 23.53
CA ALA A 266 18.77 23.57 24.32
C ALA A 266 18.98 24.23 25.71
N GLN A 267 18.16 25.21 26.07
CA GLN A 267 18.25 25.88 27.37
C GLN A 267 17.71 25.01 28.49
N ILE A 268 18.51 24.82 29.53
CA ILE A 268 18.17 24.07 30.74
C ILE A 268 18.48 24.94 31.97
N ARG A 269 17.82 24.63 33.09
CA ARG A 269 17.98 25.36 34.35
C ARG A 269 18.64 24.49 35.40
N ILE A 270 19.45 25.09 36.27
CA ILE A 270 20.00 24.41 37.43
C ILE A 270 18.86 23.83 38.27
N GLY A 271 18.99 22.59 38.71
CA GLY A 271 17.97 21.87 39.46
C GLY A 271 16.87 21.21 38.59
N GLN A 272 16.82 21.49 37.28
CA GLN A 272 15.87 20.85 36.38
C GLN A 272 16.15 19.35 36.31
N VAL A 273 15.11 18.52 36.42
CA VAL A 273 15.20 17.07 36.29
C VAL A 273 14.92 16.68 34.84
N LEU A 274 15.88 16.05 34.19
CA LEU A 274 15.79 15.59 32.81
C LEU A 274 15.66 14.07 32.75
N ARG A 275 14.78 13.59 31.89
CA ARG A 275 14.75 12.19 31.45
C ARG A 275 15.79 12.00 30.35
N ILE A 276 16.76 11.15 30.60
CA ILE A 276 17.86 10.87 29.68
C ILE A 276 17.62 9.50 29.01
N PRO A 277 17.27 9.43 27.72
CA PRO A 277 17.13 8.16 27.02
C PRO A 277 18.49 7.47 26.87
N THR A 278 18.55 6.20 27.25
CA THR A 278 19.75 5.36 27.10
C THR A 278 19.66 4.50 25.84
N LYS A 279 20.74 3.81 25.48
CA LYS A 279 20.72 2.80 24.42
C LYS A 279 20.05 1.49 24.86
N GLU A 280 19.89 1.31 26.17
CA GLU A 280 19.24 0.13 26.75
C GLU A 280 17.73 0.23 26.55
N MET A 281 17.13 -0.78 25.93
CA MET A 281 15.72 -0.84 25.66
C MET A 281 15.02 -1.64 26.76
N VAL A 282 13.98 -1.07 27.35
CA VAL A 282 13.13 -1.78 28.34
C VAL A 282 12.02 -2.46 27.56
N ALA A 283 12.07 -3.79 27.46
CA ALA A 283 10.95 -4.58 26.98
C ALA A 283 9.92 -4.76 28.09
N SER A 284 8.68 -4.35 27.87
CA SER A 284 7.58 -4.77 28.76
C SER A 284 7.23 -6.22 28.41
N THR A 285 7.56 -7.16 29.26
CA THR A 285 7.11 -8.56 29.14
C THR A 285 5.74 -8.70 29.83
N PRO A 286 4.66 -8.89 29.10
CA PRO A 286 3.39 -9.26 29.72
C PRO A 286 3.45 -10.70 30.20
N LYS A 287 3.06 -10.95 31.43
CA LYS A 287 2.95 -12.30 32.02
C LYS A 287 1.55 -12.93 31.82
N GLN A 288 0.77 -12.44 30.88
CA GLN A 288 -0.62 -12.85 30.77
C GLN A 288 -0.75 -14.07 29.84
N LYS A 289 -1.40 -15.12 30.34
CA LYS A 289 -1.76 -16.31 29.56
C LYS A 289 -2.81 -15.89 28.52
N VAL A 290 -2.62 -16.33 27.27
CA VAL A 290 -3.58 -16.09 26.18
C VAL A 290 -4.80 -16.97 26.43
N ASP A 291 -5.98 -16.37 26.37
CA ASP A 291 -7.25 -17.12 26.43
C ASP A 291 -7.64 -17.52 24.99
N LEU A 292 -7.68 -18.82 24.74
CA LEU A 292 -8.01 -19.42 23.45
C LEU A 292 -9.43 -20.03 23.42
N SER A 293 -10.27 -19.70 24.39
CA SER A 293 -11.63 -20.29 24.49
C SER A 293 -12.49 -20.06 23.23
N ASN A 294 -12.20 -19.00 22.47
CA ASN A 294 -12.87 -18.66 21.20
C ASN A 294 -11.99 -18.90 19.97
N ALA A 295 -10.91 -19.67 20.11
CA ALA A 295 -10.06 -20.02 18.98
C ALA A 295 -10.83 -20.93 18.01
N THR A 296 -10.66 -20.67 16.72
CA THR A 296 -11.30 -21.44 15.65
C THR A 296 -10.26 -22.27 14.91
N ILE A 297 -10.65 -23.48 14.51
CA ILE A 297 -9.76 -24.41 13.83
C ILE A 297 -9.51 -23.95 12.40
N LEU A 298 -8.22 -23.88 11.99
CA LEU A 298 -7.83 -23.62 10.61
C LEU A 298 -8.07 -24.87 9.74
N ASN A 299 -8.65 -24.66 8.57
CA ASN A 299 -8.66 -25.65 7.53
C ASN A 299 -7.36 -25.56 6.72
N GLY A 300 -6.84 -26.71 6.27
CA GLY A 300 -5.62 -26.75 5.47
C GLY A 300 -5.88 -27.12 4.02
N ASN A 301 -5.05 -26.63 3.11
CA ASN A 301 -4.94 -27.14 1.75
C ASN A 301 -3.46 -27.29 1.35
N SER A 302 -3.16 -27.58 0.08
CA SER A 302 -1.79 -27.81 -0.38
C SER A 302 -0.89 -26.58 -0.40
N LEU A 303 -1.43 -25.36 -0.32
CA LEU A 303 -0.71 -24.11 -0.50
C LEU A 303 -0.73 -23.20 0.74
N TYR A 304 -1.79 -23.28 1.52
CA TYR A 304 -1.99 -22.43 2.70
C TYR A 304 -2.97 -23.07 3.69
N SER A 305 -2.86 -22.70 4.95
CA SER A 305 -3.92 -22.92 5.94
C SER A 305 -4.91 -21.77 5.86
N TYR A 306 -6.19 -22.08 5.86
CA TYR A 306 -7.21 -21.04 5.80
C TYR A 306 -8.29 -21.26 6.84
N TYR A 307 -8.92 -20.16 7.20
CA TYR A 307 -10.13 -20.13 8.00
C TYR A 307 -11.19 -19.31 7.26
N SER A 308 -12.37 -19.91 7.08
CA SER A 308 -13.55 -19.18 6.64
C SER A 308 -14.62 -19.37 7.71
N TYR A 309 -15.14 -18.29 8.25
CA TYR A 309 -16.22 -18.39 9.20
C TYR A 309 -17.55 -18.04 8.55
N ASP A 310 -18.53 -18.92 8.78
CA ASP A 310 -19.88 -18.82 8.22
C ASP A 310 -20.71 -17.72 8.89
N ASN A 311 -20.07 -16.81 9.60
CA ASN A 311 -20.74 -15.71 10.24
C ASN A 311 -21.18 -14.70 9.18
N LEU A 312 -22.46 -14.40 9.14
CA LEU A 312 -23.06 -13.42 8.24
C LEU A 312 -22.55 -11.99 8.49
N THR A 313 -21.90 -11.71 9.61
CA THR A 313 -21.30 -10.41 9.93
C THR A 313 -19.81 -10.46 9.62
N PRO A 314 -19.35 -9.83 8.51
CA PRO A 314 -17.94 -9.76 8.20
C PRO A 314 -17.15 -9.10 9.32
N SER A 315 -15.94 -9.62 9.61
CA SER A 315 -15.06 -9.10 10.65
C SER A 315 -14.10 -8.05 10.10
N ASP A 316 -13.65 -7.17 10.97
CA ASP A 316 -12.55 -6.24 10.73
C ASP A 316 -11.35 -6.51 11.65
N LYS A 317 -11.44 -7.54 12.50
CA LYS A 317 -10.40 -7.89 13.48
C LYS A 317 -10.34 -9.39 13.73
N VAL A 318 -9.11 -9.92 13.78
CA VAL A 318 -8.82 -11.29 14.22
C VAL A 318 -7.49 -11.34 14.99
N TYR A 319 -7.28 -12.46 15.67
CA TYR A 319 -6.08 -12.74 16.45
C TYR A 319 -5.45 -14.05 15.98
N LEU A 320 -4.12 -14.05 15.81
CA LEU A 320 -3.35 -15.25 15.57
C LEU A 320 -2.65 -15.63 16.86
N THR A 321 -2.76 -16.90 17.22
CA THR A 321 -2.12 -17.49 18.40
C THR A 321 -1.34 -18.73 18.00
N ALA A 322 -0.52 -19.28 18.91
CA ALA A 322 0.27 -20.46 18.62
C ALA A 322 -0.63 -21.70 18.53
N ASN A 323 -0.40 -22.53 17.52
CA ASN A 323 -0.81 -23.94 17.60
C ASN A 323 0.04 -24.63 18.68
N THR A 324 -0.61 -25.28 19.64
CA THR A 324 0.02 -25.84 20.84
C THR A 324 0.98 -26.99 20.55
N GLU A 325 0.79 -27.69 19.43
CA GLU A 325 1.60 -28.82 18.99
C GLU A 325 2.92 -28.37 18.34
N SER A 326 3.00 -27.13 17.85
CA SER A 326 4.17 -26.60 17.18
C SER A 326 5.20 -26.04 18.16
N SER A 327 6.48 -26.10 17.81
CA SER A 327 7.61 -25.57 18.60
C SER A 327 8.26 -24.35 17.99
N SER A 328 8.03 -24.10 16.70
CA SER A 328 8.49 -22.92 15.96
C SER A 328 7.37 -22.40 15.07
N PHE A 329 7.36 -21.09 14.86
CA PHE A 329 6.27 -20.37 14.18
C PHE A 329 6.86 -19.45 13.16
N THR A 330 6.52 -19.65 11.89
CA THR A 330 6.96 -18.81 10.77
C THR A 330 5.74 -18.39 9.95
N LEU A 331 5.59 -17.08 9.77
CA LEU A 331 4.52 -16.47 8.98
C LEU A 331 5.12 -15.81 7.74
N ASN A 332 4.65 -16.20 6.56
CA ASN A 332 5.06 -15.65 5.27
C ASN A 332 4.03 -14.69 4.67
N GLY A 333 2.79 -14.73 5.12
CA GLY A 333 1.73 -13.84 4.66
C GLY A 333 0.36 -14.18 5.22
N ILE A 334 -0.54 -13.22 5.15
CA ILE A 334 -1.97 -13.40 5.49
C ILE A 334 -2.77 -12.79 4.34
N VAL A 335 -3.78 -13.51 3.83
CA VAL A 335 -4.70 -12.98 2.83
C VAL A 335 -6.06 -12.76 3.45
N LEU A 336 -6.64 -11.59 3.22
CA LEU A 336 -7.94 -11.19 3.73
C LEU A 336 -8.91 -11.04 2.56
N GLU A 337 -9.92 -11.90 2.51
CA GLU A 337 -10.96 -11.91 1.49
C GLU A 337 -12.35 -11.82 2.11
N ASN A 338 -13.31 -11.40 1.31
CA ASN A 338 -14.72 -11.52 1.63
C ASN A 338 -15.44 -12.39 0.56
N ASP A 339 -16.71 -12.65 0.76
CA ASP A 339 -17.55 -13.49 -0.10
C ASP A 339 -18.14 -12.76 -1.32
N LYS A 340 -17.80 -11.48 -1.51
CA LYS A 340 -18.27 -10.68 -2.64
C LYS A 340 -17.44 -10.95 -3.88
N ASN A 341 -18.09 -10.80 -5.03
CA ASN A 341 -17.40 -10.75 -6.32
C ASN A 341 -16.71 -9.39 -6.53
N GLY A 342 -15.62 -9.38 -7.28
CA GLY A 342 -14.87 -8.16 -7.51
C GLY A 342 -13.37 -8.41 -7.60
N VAL A 343 -12.60 -7.34 -7.41
CA VAL A 343 -11.15 -7.36 -7.49
C VAL A 343 -10.53 -7.52 -6.10
N ILE A 344 -9.52 -8.40 -6.02
CA ILE A 344 -8.54 -8.47 -4.93
C ILE A 344 -7.21 -8.02 -5.50
N TYR A 345 -6.61 -7.02 -4.88
CA TYR A 345 -5.32 -6.47 -5.32
C TYR A 345 -4.26 -6.70 -4.25
N HIS A 346 -3.40 -7.70 -4.48
CA HIS A 346 -2.31 -8.06 -3.59
C HIS A 346 -1.10 -7.16 -3.86
N SER A 347 -0.53 -6.58 -2.82
CA SER A 347 0.68 -5.76 -2.89
C SER A 347 1.84 -6.46 -2.18
N ILE A 348 2.91 -6.71 -2.90
CA ILE A 348 4.14 -7.33 -2.42
C ILE A 348 5.29 -6.36 -2.66
N GLY A 349 5.83 -5.77 -1.61
CA GLY A 349 6.95 -4.85 -1.72
C GLY A 349 8.03 -5.16 -0.71
N VAL A 350 9.30 -5.03 -1.13
CA VAL A 350 10.46 -5.24 -0.25
C VAL A 350 11.46 -4.10 -0.41
N ASN A 351 11.68 -3.35 0.67
CA ASN A 351 12.64 -2.24 0.68
C ASN A 351 14.02 -2.69 0.21
N GLY A 352 14.53 -2.06 -0.85
CA GLY A 352 15.86 -2.30 -1.37
C GLY A 352 16.01 -3.57 -2.24
N ALA A 353 14.92 -4.26 -2.56
CA ALA A 353 14.97 -5.49 -3.35
C ALA A 353 15.28 -5.22 -4.82
N HIS A 354 16.00 -6.16 -5.42
CA HIS A 354 16.29 -6.30 -6.83
C HIS A 354 15.54 -7.51 -7.41
N PHE A 355 15.44 -7.64 -8.72
CA PHE A 355 14.98 -8.88 -9.36
C PHE A 355 15.77 -10.10 -8.85
N SER A 356 17.10 -9.97 -8.74
CA SER A 356 17.97 -11.04 -8.23
C SER A 356 17.67 -11.49 -6.81
N ASP A 357 17.09 -10.60 -5.97
CA ASP A 357 16.70 -10.96 -4.61
C ASP A 357 15.46 -11.85 -4.58
N TYR A 358 14.54 -11.65 -5.50
CA TYR A 358 13.41 -12.54 -5.70
C TYR A 358 13.82 -13.83 -6.40
N ASN A 359 14.64 -13.73 -7.46
CA ASN A 359 15.09 -14.87 -8.28
C ASN A 359 15.82 -15.97 -7.51
N LYS A 360 16.38 -15.67 -6.34
CA LYS A 360 17.06 -16.68 -5.50
C LYS A 360 16.11 -17.45 -4.58
N SER A 361 14.83 -17.06 -4.44
CA SER A 361 13.88 -17.71 -3.53
C SER A 361 12.84 -18.53 -4.31
N GLN A 362 13.04 -19.85 -4.38
CA GLN A 362 12.06 -20.76 -4.98
C GLN A 362 10.73 -20.73 -4.20
N LEU A 363 10.79 -20.66 -2.87
CA LEU A 363 9.61 -20.61 -2.01
C LEU A 363 8.69 -19.41 -2.33
N PHE A 364 9.27 -18.27 -2.71
CA PHE A 364 8.50 -17.10 -3.15
C PHE A 364 7.62 -17.45 -4.35
N PHE A 365 8.21 -18.05 -5.40
CA PHE A 365 7.45 -18.42 -6.60
C PHE A 365 6.42 -19.50 -6.32
N ASP A 366 6.76 -20.51 -5.53
CA ASP A 366 5.82 -21.59 -5.17
C ASP A 366 4.60 -21.05 -4.43
N GLN A 367 4.78 -20.07 -3.56
CA GLN A 367 3.71 -19.50 -2.74
C GLN A 367 2.83 -18.46 -3.46
N ILE A 368 3.25 -17.89 -4.60
CA ILE A 368 2.37 -17.01 -5.40
C ILE A 368 1.06 -17.75 -5.77
N LYS A 369 1.08 -19.08 -5.94
CA LYS A 369 -0.13 -19.89 -6.21
C LYS A 369 -1.23 -19.72 -5.18
N ALA A 370 -0.88 -19.41 -3.94
CA ALA A 370 -1.88 -19.13 -2.91
C ALA A 370 -2.72 -17.88 -3.18
N LEU A 371 -2.25 -17.00 -4.07
CA LEU A 371 -2.95 -15.77 -4.48
C LEU A 371 -3.77 -15.95 -5.77
N GLU A 372 -3.66 -17.10 -6.43
CA GLU A 372 -4.43 -17.44 -7.64
C GLU A 372 -4.41 -16.34 -8.71
N PRO A 373 -3.24 -15.86 -9.18
CA PRO A 373 -3.12 -14.65 -9.96
C PRO A 373 -3.80 -14.74 -11.34
N ASP A 374 -4.64 -13.75 -11.65
CA ASP A 374 -5.17 -13.49 -12.99
C ASP A 374 -4.29 -12.51 -13.77
N LEU A 375 -3.57 -11.65 -13.06
CA LEU A 375 -2.58 -10.70 -13.58
C LEU A 375 -1.43 -10.56 -12.59
N ILE A 376 -0.19 -10.58 -13.09
CA ILE A 376 0.99 -10.24 -12.30
C ILE A 376 1.57 -8.93 -12.82
N ILE A 377 1.69 -7.94 -11.92
CA ILE A 377 2.33 -6.65 -12.17
C ILE A 377 3.68 -6.64 -11.47
N ILE A 378 4.72 -6.11 -12.13
CA ILE A 378 6.09 -6.08 -11.60
C ILE A 378 6.64 -4.66 -11.71
N SER A 379 7.03 -4.07 -10.57
CA SER A 379 7.58 -2.71 -10.45
C SER A 379 8.94 -2.77 -9.74
N LEU A 380 9.98 -3.12 -10.47
CA LEU A 380 11.36 -3.23 -10.01
C LEU A 380 12.30 -2.49 -10.99
N GLY A 381 13.53 -2.20 -10.55
CA GLY A 381 14.55 -1.54 -11.38
C GLY A 381 15.16 -0.32 -10.72
N THR A 382 14.50 0.30 -9.74
CA THR A 382 15.05 1.48 -9.05
C THR A 382 16.34 1.19 -8.31
N ASN A 383 16.41 0.04 -7.63
CA ASN A 383 17.61 -0.35 -6.87
C ASN A 383 18.73 -0.79 -7.81
N GLU A 384 18.43 -1.51 -8.87
CA GLU A 384 19.38 -1.88 -9.93
C GLU A 384 20.00 -0.62 -10.58
N ALA A 385 19.17 0.36 -10.92
CA ALA A 385 19.63 1.63 -11.48
C ALA A 385 20.50 2.41 -10.47
N TYR A 386 20.14 2.40 -9.18
CA TYR A 386 20.94 3.05 -8.16
C TYR A 386 22.28 2.35 -7.91
N CYS A 387 22.32 1.01 -7.98
CA CYS A 387 23.54 0.21 -7.90
C CYS A 387 24.36 0.17 -9.19
N ARG A 388 23.93 0.89 -10.26
CA ARG A 388 24.63 0.98 -11.54
C ARG A 388 24.74 -0.35 -12.29
N MET A 389 23.72 -1.21 -12.19
CA MET A 389 23.64 -2.43 -12.98
C MET A 389 23.51 -2.07 -14.47
N SER A 390 24.21 -2.76 -15.36
CA SER A 390 24.03 -2.53 -16.81
C SER A 390 22.64 -2.96 -17.27
N ALA A 391 22.11 -2.32 -18.33
CA ALA A 391 20.82 -2.68 -18.90
C ALA A 391 20.76 -4.15 -19.36
N THR A 392 21.85 -4.67 -19.92
CA THR A 392 21.96 -6.09 -20.30
C THR A 392 21.75 -7.03 -19.10
N ARG A 393 22.44 -6.75 -17.97
CA ARG A 393 22.30 -7.57 -16.79
C ARG A 393 20.92 -7.41 -16.14
N TYR A 394 20.36 -6.21 -16.19
CA TYR A 394 18.99 -5.96 -15.75
C TYR A 394 18.00 -6.82 -16.54
N ASP A 395 18.11 -6.84 -17.87
CA ASP A 395 17.28 -7.66 -18.75
C ASP A 395 17.42 -9.17 -18.47
N GLU A 396 18.65 -9.65 -18.21
CA GLU A 396 18.87 -11.04 -17.79
C GLU A 396 18.08 -11.42 -16.51
N GLU A 397 18.08 -10.54 -15.50
CA GLU A 397 17.38 -10.78 -14.25
C GLU A 397 15.85 -10.65 -14.42
N VAL A 398 15.35 -9.74 -15.26
CA VAL A 398 13.94 -9.65 -15.67
C VAL A 398 13.50 -10.95 -16.34
N ASN A 399 14.26 -11.41 -17.33
CA ASN A 399 13.94 -12.64 -18.06
C ASN A 399 13.94 -13.89 -17.18
N LYS A 400 14.83 -13.95 -16.20
CA LYS A 400 14.87 -15.01 -15.20
C LYS A 400 13.61 -15.02 -14.35
N PHE A 401 13.17 -13.84 -13.89
CA PHE A 401 11.97 -13.67 -13.09
C PHE A 401 10.71 -14.06 -13.87
N ILE A 402 10.57 -13.58 -15.11
CA ILE A 402 9.45 -13.93 -16.00
C ILE A 402 9.41 -15.44 -16.25
N LYS A 403 10.56 -16.07 -16.49
CA LYS A 403 10.67 -17.52 -16.64
C LYS A 403 10.20 -18.27 -15.41
N ALA A 404 10.60 -17.84 -14.21
CA ALA A 404 10.20 -18.46 -12.96
C ALA A 404 8.67 -18.33 -12.75
N ILE A 405 8.08 -17.17 -13.03
CA ILE A 405 6.62 -17.01 -13.01
C ILE A 405 5.96 -17.98 -13.99
N ARG A 406 6.38 -18.01 -15.23
CA ARG A 406 5.75 -18.83 -16.27
C ARG A 406 5.87 -20.32 -16.02
N SER A 407 6.96 -20.77 -15.40
CA SER A 407 7.09 -22.17 -15.00
C SER A 407 6.04 -22.62 -13.99
N GLN A 408 5.50 -21.69 -13.20
CA GLN A 408 4.50 -21.96 -12.17
C GLN A 408 3.05 -21.65 -12.63
N TYR A 409 2.87 -20.60 -13.48
CA TYR A 409 1.54 -20.05 -13.82
C TYR A 409 1.22 -20.06 -15.32
N GLY A 410 2.08 -20.67 -16.15
CA GLY A 410 1.85 -20.82 -17.57
C GLY A 410 1.64 -19.48 -18.28
N GLN A 411 0.40 -19.26 -18.74
CA GLN A 411 0.03 -18.08 -19.55
C GLN A 411 -0.54 -16.91 -18.73
N CYS A 412 -0.29 -16.85 -17.42
CA CYS A 412 -0.74 -15.68 -16.64
C CYS A 412 -0.16 -14.38 -17.25
N PRO A 413 -1.00 -13.41 -17.63
CA PRO A 413 -0.55 -12.13 -18.17
C PRO A 413 0.39 -11.40 -17.23
N ILE A 414 1.42 -10.75 -17.79
CA ILE A 414 2.42 -9.99 -17.05
C ILE A 414 2.42 -8.55 -17.55
N LEU A 415 2.41 -7.59 -16.61
CA LEU A 415 2.58 -6.17 -16.85
C LEU A 415 3.79 -5.67 -16.05
N LEU A 416 4.80 -5.13 -16.75
CA LEU A 416 5.94 -4.48 -16.12
C LEU A 416 5.70 -2.97 -16.03
N THR A 417 6.17 -2.33 -14.96
CA THR A 417 6.27 -0.86 -14.93
C THR A 417 7.73 -0.47 -14.96
N THR A 418 8.07 0.56 -15.73
CA THR A 418 9.41 1.08 -15.74
C THR A 418 9.74 1.80 -14.42
N PRO A 419 11.02 1.81 -13.95
CA PRO A 419 11.38 2.54 -12.76
C PRO A 419 11.17 4.05 -12.98
N PRO A 420 10.59 4.77 -12.00
CA PRO A 420 10.38 6.21 -12.13
C PRO A 420 11.73 6.97 -12.11
N PRO A 421 11.78 8.22 -12.64
CA PRO A 421 12.99 9.02 -12.61
C PRO A 421 13.47 9.30 -11.19
N SER A 422 14.80 9.23 -11.00
CA SER A 422 15.43 9.43 -9.69
C SER A 422 16.78 10.13 -9.82
N LEU A 423 17.32 10.66 -8.72
CA LEU A 423 18.67 11.22 -8.72
C LEU A 423 19.69 10.23 -8.13
N TYR A 424 20.74 9.98 -8.91
CA TYR A 424 21.90 9.27 -8.40
C TYR A 424 22.66 10.16 -7.39
N LYS A 425 22.87 9.63 -6.18
CA LYS A 425 23.52 10.36 -5.07
C LYS A 425 22.91 11.74 -4.78
N LYS A 426 21.60 11.90 -5.02
CA LYS A 426 20.84 13.15 -4.84
C LYS A 426 21.25 14.32 -5.74
N LYS A 427 22.10 14.12 -6.72
CA LYS A 427 22.71 15.20 -7.52
C LYS A 427 22.33 15.16 -8.99
N ASN A 428 22.56 14.04 -9.63
CA ASN A 428 22.43 13.92 -11.07
C ASN A 428 21.27 12.99 -11.44
N PRO A 429 20.49 13.29 -12.49
CA PRO A 429 19.53 12.35 -13.03
C PRO A 429 20.18 10.98 -13.26
N ASN A 430 19.46 9.90 -12.92
CA ASN A 430 19.95 8.55 -13.14
C ASN A 430 19.60 8.08 -14.56
N PRO A 431 20.56 7.99 -15.51
CA PRO A 431 20.25 7.65 -16.89
C PRO A 431 19.75 6.20 -17.04
N LEU A 432 20.12 5.31 -16.12
CA LEU A 432 19.72 3.91 -16.18
C LEU A 432 18.21 3.71 -16.05
N CYS A 433 17.48 4.64 -15.42
CA CYS A 433 16.02 4.55 -15.38
C CYS A 433 15.42 4.63 -16.79
N MET A 434 15.98 5.47 -17.67
CA MET A 434 15.57 5.57 -19.06
C MET A 434 16.03 4.34 -19.87
N GLU A 435 17.30 3.92 -19.72
CA GLU A 435 17.84 2.74 -20.40
C GLU A 435 17.03 1.48 -20.09
N TYR A 436 16.59 1.31 -18.83
CA TYR A 436 15.73 0.18 -18.44
C TYR A 436 14.32 0.32 -19.02
N ALA A 437 13.78 1.54 -19.11
CA ALA A 437 12.49 1.77 -19.75
C ALA A 437 12.54 1.34 -21.22
N ASP A 438 13.56 1.75 -21.97
CA ASP A 438 13.77 1.37 -23.36
C ASP A 438 13.93 -0.16 -23.49
N THR A 439 14.76 -0.77 -22.65
CA THR A 439 14.98 -2.23 -22.63
C THR A 439 13.68 -3.01 -22.45
N LEU A 440 12.83 -2.61 -21.50
CA LEU A 440 11.56 -3.29 -21.25
C LEU A 440 10.58 -3.13 -22.41
N ILE A 441 10.52 -1.92 -23.02
CA ILE A 441 9.62 -1.64 -24.14
C ILE A 441 10.04 -2.45 -25.36
N ASP A 442 11.33 -2.43 -25.72
CA ASP A 442 11.88 -3.12 -26.89
C ASP A 442 11.69 -4.65 -26.83
N ASN A 443 11.81 -5.23 -25.63
CA ASN A 443 11.65 -6.66 -25.43
C ASN A 443 10.18 -7.11 -25.21
N SER A 444 9.24 -6.18 -25.04
CA SER A 444 7.87 -6.48 -24.63
C SER A 444 7.11 -7.45 -25.53
N VAL A 445 7.27 -7.30 -26.85
CA VAL A 445 6.62 -8.16 -27.85
C VAL A 445 7.28 -9.54 -27.89
N LYS A 446 8.61 -9.59 -27.95
CA LYS A 446 9.39 -10.84 -27.99
C LYS A 446 9.14 -11.71 -26.78
N ASP A 447 9.11 -11.10 -25.59
CA ASP A 447 8.99 -11.81 -24.31
C ASP A 447 7.54 -11.83 -23.79
N ASN A 448 6.58 -11.39 -24.62
CA ASN A 448 5.13 -11.45 -24.40
C ASN A 448 4.68 -10.90 -23.02
N TYR A 449 5.05 -9.68 -22.70
CA TYR A 449 4.54 -8.92 -21.56
C TYR A 449 4.12 -7.52 -22.00
N SER A 450 3.26 -6.88 -21.23
CA SER A 450 2.91 -5.47 -21.43
C SER A 450 3.80 -4.56 -20.58
N VAL A 451 3.98 -3.30 -20.99
CA VAL A 451 4.76 -2.31 -20.23
C VAL A 451 3.96 -1.04 -20.01
N PHE A 452 3.90 -0.57 -18.78
CA PHE A 452 3.54 0.79 -18.44
C PHE A 452 4.82 1.62 -18.26
N ASP A 453 5.05 2.56 -19.16
CA ASP A 453 6.22 3.44 -19.08
C ASP A 453 6.01 4.56 -18.05
N LEU A 454 6.13 4.20 -16.76
CA LEU A 454 6.01 5.16 -15.66
C LEU A 454 7.07 6.26 -15.76
N TYR A 455 8.28 5.94 -16.24
CA TYR A 455 9.36 6.92 -16.40
C TYR A 455 8.93 8.11 -17.28
N ARG A 456 8.39 7.84 -18.48
CA ARG A 456 7.94 8.89 -19.38
C ARG A 456 6.56 9.45 -19.02
N ALA A 457 5.67 8.66 -18.48
CA ALA A 457 4.34 9.11 -18.05
C ALA A 457 4.41 10.23 -16.99
N VAL A 458 5.40 10.21 -16.11
CA VAL A 458 5.62 11.29 -15.12
C VAL A 458 6.50 12.43 -15.66
N GLY A 459 7.03 12.33 -16.89
CA GLY A 459 7.83 13.36 -17.56
C GLY A 459 9.35 13.16 -17.50
N GLY A 460 9.84 11.96 -17.17
CA GLY A 460 11.25 11.60 -17.20
C GLY A 460 12.14 12.45 -16.28
N ASN A 461 13.40 12.54 -16.63
CA ASN A 461 14.38 13.33 -15.85
C ASN A 461 14.06 14.82 -15.81
N GLU A 462 13.36 15.35 -16.80
CA GLU A 462 12.98 16.76 -16.90
C GLU A 462 11.95 17.14 -15.82
N ALA A 463 11.11 16.20 -15.42
CA ALA A 463 10.12 16.40 -14.37
C ALA A 463 10.71 16.47 -12.94
N ILE A 464 11.96 16.12 -12.73
CA ILE A 464 12.55 16.05 -11.38
C ILE A 464 12.52 17.40 -10.67
N GLN A 465 12.76 18.51 -11.40
CA GLN A 465 12.69 19.86 -10.81
C GLN A 465 11.26 20.20 -10.38
N ARG A 466 10.25 19.86 -11.19
CA ARG A 466 8.84 19.98 -10.83
C ARG A 466 8.52 19.15 -9.57
N PHE A 467 9.00 17.91 -9.49
CA PHE A 467 8.79 17.05 -8.33
C PHE A 467 9.37 17.61 -7.04
N ILE A 468 10.54 18.27 -7.13
CA ILE A 468 11.18 18.92 -5.99
C ILE A 468 10.35 20.14 -5.55
N GLN A 469 9.97 21.01 -6.50
CA GLN A 469 9.22 22.25 -6.23
C GLN A 469 7.83 21.98 -5.67
N GLN A 470 7.15 20.95 -6.17
CA GLN A 470 5.81 20.54 -5.76
C GLN A 470 5.81 19.55 -4.59
N ASN A 471 6.98 19.23 -4.01
CA ASN A 471 7.12 18.25 -2.93
C ASN A 471 6.54 16.87 -3.28
N LEU A 472 6.71 16.42 -4.52
CA LEU A 472 6.28 15.10 -4.99
C LEU A 472 7.36 14.02 -4.81
N ILE A 473 8.64 14.40 -4.76
CA ILE A 473 9.78 13.50 -4.50
C ILE A 473 10.33 13.74 -3.09
N ALA A 474 10.69 12.67 -2.40
CA ALA A 474 11.22 12.73 -1.04
C ALA A 474 12.65 13.32 -0.97
N GLY A 475 13.13 13.61 0.23
CA GLY A 475 14.44 14.23 0.44
C GLY A 475 15.65 13.39 0.02
N ASP A 476 15.48 12.08 -0.15
CA ASP A 476 16.52 11.19 -0.69
C ASP A 476 16.63 11.23 -2.22
N ARG A 477 15.64 11.83 -2.91
CA ARG A 477 15.56 11.99 -4.37
C ARG A 477 15.46 10.68 -5.15
N ILE A 478 14.98 9.63 -4.47
CA ILE A 478 14.70 8.31 -5.03
C ILE A 478 13.23 7.98 -4.82
N HIS A 479 12.79 8.05 -3.55
CA HIS A 479 11.40 7.78 -3.20
C HIS A 479 10.51 9.00 -3.44
N TYR A 480 9.24 8.75 -3.59
CA TYR A 480 8.24 9.79 -3.76
C TYR A 480 7.50 10.06 -2.45
N THR A 481 6.91 11.23 -2.33
CA THR A 481 6.00 11.54 -1.23
C THR A 481 4.65 10.83 -1.44
N ARG A 482 3.77 10.89 -0.45
CA ARG A 482 2.40 10.38 -0.63
C ARG A 482 1.73 10.98 -1.86
N SER A 483 1.84 12.30 -2.08
CA SER A 483 1.27 12.99 -3.25
C SER A 483 1.89 12.50 -4.56
N GLY A 484 3.22 12.30 -4.60
CA GLY A 484 3.90 11.77 -5.78
C GLY A 484 3.46 10.33 -6.12
N TYR A 485 3.34 9.47 -5.12
CA TYR A 485 2.81 8.10 -5.34
C TYR A 485 1.32 8.11 -5.73
N THR A 486 0.53 9.07 -5.23
CA THR A 486 -0.88 9.21 -5.65
C THR A 486 -0.97 9.58 -7.13
N GLU A 487 -0.13 10.51 -7.61
CA GLU A 487 -0.03 10.87 -9.02
C GLU A 487 0.35 9.66 -9.88
N GLN A 488 1.38 8.90 -9.49
CA GLN A 488 1.80 7.68 -10.20
C GLN A 488 0.70 6.63 -10.26
N GLY A 489 -0.02 6.41 -9.15
CA GLY A 489 -1.13 5.46 -9.11
C GLY A 489 -2.31 5.87 -9.99
N ALA A 490 -2.60 7.18 -10.08
CA ALA A 490 -3.62 7.71 -10.97
C ALA A 490 -3.23 7.51 -12.45
N LEU A 491 -2.01 7.88 -12.83
CA LEU A 491 -1.50 7.68 -14.21
C LEU A 491 -1.54 6.20 -14.62
N PHE A 492 -1.10 5.31 -13.73
CA PHE A 492 -1.16 3.87 -13.98
C PHE A 492 -2.59 3.39 -14.21
N TYR A 493 -3.52 3.75 -13.33
CA TYR A 493 -4.93 3.36 -13.45
C TYR A 493 -5.55 3.89 -14.74
N ASP A 494 -5.29 5.15 -15.09
CA ASP A 494 -5.86 5.79 -16.28
C ASP A 494 -5.35 5.11 -17.56
N ALA A 495 -4.04 4.80 -17.65
CA ALA A 495 -3.46 4.03 -18.74
C ALA A 495 -4.07 2.62 -18.84
N PHE A 496 -4.15 1.92 -17.72
CA PHE A 496 -4.71 0.57 -17.66
C PHE A 496 -6.17 0.55 -18.13
N MET A 497 -7.01 1.44 -17.61
CA MET A 497 -8.42 1.53 -17.97
C MET A 497 -8.66 1.98 -19.41
N SER A 498 -7.83 2.89 -19.93
CA SER A 498 -7.88 3.29 -21.34
C SER A 498 -7.68 2.09 -22.26
N ASN A 499 -6.70 1.23 -21.98
CA ASN A 499 -6.43 0.02 -22.76
C ASN A 499 -7.54 -1.03 -22.60
N TYR A 500 -8.09 -1.20 -21.42
CA TYR A 500 -9.26 -2.06 -21.18
C TYR A 500 -10.49 -1.60 -21.97
N LEU A 501 -10.78 -0.31 -21.99
CA LEU A 501 -11.88 0.25 -22.78
C LEU A 501 -11.66 0.10 -24.29
N ASN A 502 -10.42 0.23 -24.76
CA ASN A 502 -10.06 -0.02 -26.16
C ASN A 502 -10.24 -1.50 -26.51
N TYR A 503 -9.81 -2.43 -25.65
CA TYR A 503 -10.09 -3.86 -25.81
C TYR A 503 -11.59 -4.14 -25.95
N LYS A 504 -12.44 -3.58 -25.07
CA LYS A 504 -13.90 -3.76 -25.16
C LYS A 504 -14.49 -3.22 -26.46
N LYS A 505 -14.00 -2.10 -26.98
CA LYS A 505 -14.44 -1.55 -28.27
C LYS A 505 -14.10 -2.49 -29.43
N GLN A 506 -12.86 -3.00 -29.47
CA GLN A 506 -12.40 -3.94 -30.48
C GLN A 506 -13.18 -5.25 -30.44
N TYR A 507 -13.39 -5.80 -29.25
CA TYR A 507 -14.18 -7.02 -29.03
C TYR A 507 -15.63 -6.87 -29.52
N LYS A 508 -16.32 -5.77 -29.18
CA LYS A 508 -17.68 -5.48 -29.67
C LYS A 508 -17.74 -5.35 -31.19
N LEU A 509 -16.71 -4.80 -31.82
CA LEU A 509 -16.62 -4.70 -33.28
C LEU A 509 -16.42 -6.06 -33.94
N SER A 510 -15.65 -6.95 -33.30
CA SER A 510 -15.43 -8.32 -33.81
C SER A 510 -16.67 -9.21 -33.75
N LEU A 511 -17.60 -8.94 -32.83
CA LEU A 511 -18.85 -9.69 -32.69
C LEU A 511 -19.99 -9.19 -33.62
N LYS A 512 -19.89 -7.97 -34.14
CA LYS A 512 -20.92 -7.41 -35.03
C LYS A 512 -21.31 -8.29 -36.24
N PRO A 513 -20.37 -8.95 -36.93
CA PRO A 513 -20.72 -9.84 -38.07
C PRO A 513 -21.51 -11.08 -37.66
N TYR A 514 -21.55 -11.45 -36.40
CA TYR A 514 -22.22 -12.65 -35.89
C TYR A 514 -23.56 -12.32 -35.19
N LEU A 515 -23.88 -11.04 -35.04
CA LEU A 515 -25.11 -10.57 -34.39
C LEU A 515 -26.18 -10.05 -35.38
N ASN A 516 -25.85 -10.03 -36.69
CA ASN A 516 -26.77 -9.80 -37.81
C ASN A 516 -27.00 -11.13 -38.52
#